data_1dfa94482422d7b3b9653579560076db
#
_entry.id   1dfa94482422d7b3b9653579560076db
#
_cell.length_a   1.000
_cell.length_b   1.000
_cell.length_c   1.000
_cell.angle_alpha   90.00
_cell.angle_beta   90.00
_cell.angle_gamma   90.00
#
_symmetry.space_group_name_H-M   'P 1'
#
loop_
_entity.id
_entity.type
_entity.pdbx_description
1 polymer ?
#
loop_
_entity_poly.entity_id
_entity_poly.type
_entity_poly.pdbx_seq_one_letter_code
_entity_poly.pdbx_strand_id
1 'polypeptide(L)'
;MKNKNIYVIAGPNGSGKTTFAMMFLPEYAKCPNFVNADLIAQGLAPFGPRAAAIKAGKLVLQQIREYAARGIDFSFETTLSGKSYVSLLTDLKAKGYSLHLFFLWIPTPELAIARIKERVAEGGHYVPAEDVRRRFVRGISNFSALYEPLFDSWMLFDNSKAKPVLISKRRNGHREVVNEKLFAVIQESARS
;
A
#
# COMPACT_ATOMS: atom_id res chain seq x y z
N MET A 1 7.38 25.82 -9.56
CA MET A 1 6.10 25.21 -9.06
C MET A 1 6.44 24.14 -8.04
N LYS A 2 5.70 24.04 -6.94
CA LYS A 2 5.92 22.96 -5.95
C LYS A 2 5.55 21.63 -6.61
N ASN A 3 6.44 20.63 -6.58
CA ASN A 3 6.12 19.29 -7.07
C ASN A 3 4.96 18.72 -6.24
N LYS A 4 3.95 18.21 -6.92
CA LYS A 4 2.82 17.52 -6.29
C LYS A 4 3.22 16.06 -6.07
N ASN A 5 2.97 15.53 -4.89
CA ASN A 5 3.41 14.20 -4.53
C ASN A 5 2.22 13.29 -4.18
N ILE A 6 2.33 12.03 -4.58
CA ILE A 6 1.45 10.95 -4.14
C ILE A 6 2.29 9.90 -3.45
N TYR A 7 1.91 9.57 -2.22
CA TYR A 7 2.55 8.53 -1.44
C TYR A 7 1.63 7.31 -1.36
N VAL A 8 2.06 6.20 -1.93
CA VAL A 8 1.32 4.94 -1.89
C VAL A 8 1.94 4.01 -0.86
N ILE A 9 1.16 3.65 0.15
CA ILE A 9 1.57 2.67 1.15
C ILE A 9 0.99 1.32 0.75
N ALA A 10 1.84 0.39 0.37
CA ALA A 10 1.42 -0.87 -0.21
C ALA A 10 1.92 -2.10 0.56
N GLY A 11 1.31 -3.25 0.28
CA GLY A 11 1.68 -4.51 0.88
C GLY A 11 0.47 -5.38 1.22
N PRO A 12 0.65 -6.65 1.58
CA PRO A 12 -0.45 -7.56 1.88
C PRO A 12 -1.28 -7.11 3.10
N ASN A 13 -2.48 -7.65 3.24
CA ASN A 13 -3.25 -7.48 4.47
C ASN A 13 -2.40 -7.95 5.66
N GLY A 14 -2.50 -7.30 6.81
CA GLY A 14 -1.69 -7.67 8.00
C GLY A 14 -0.21 -7.28 7.94
N SER A 15 0.28 -6.62 6.88
CA SER A 15 1.68 -6.16 6.80
C SER A 15 1.99 -4.89 7.60
N GLY A 16 1.00 -4.29 8.29
CA GLY A 16 1.22 -3.11 9.13
C GLY A 16 1.19 -1.76 8.39
N LYS A 17 0.60 -1.71 7.19
CA LYS A 17 0.53 -0.50 6.35
C LYS A 17 -0.05 0.71 7.06
N THR A 18 -1.20 0.56 7.71
CA THR A 18 -1.88 1.66 8.40
C THR A 18 -1.04 2.23 9.54
N THR A 19 -0.42 1.35 10.34
CA THR A 19 0.50 1.77 11.42
C THR A 19 1.69 2.54 10.85
N PHE A 20 2.32 2.00 9.79
CA PHE A 20 3.42 2.68 9.12
C PHE A 20 2.99 4.04 8.56
N ALA A 21 1.84 4.11 7.90
CA ALA A 21 1.33 5.34 7.33
C ALA A 21 1.11 6.42 8.40
N MET A 22 0.49 6.08 9.52
CA MET A 22 0.22 7.01 10.62
C MET A 22 1.49 7.57 11.26
N MET A 23 2.57 6.80 11.31
CA MET A 23 3.86 7.25 11.84
C MET A 23 4.67 8.02 10.79
N PHE A 24 4.71 7.52 9.55
CA PHE A 24 5.59 8.03 8.50
C PHE A 24 5.06 9.29 7.81
N LEU A 25 3.77 9.33 7.48
CA LEU A 25 3.21 10.37 6.63
C LEU A 25 3.24 11.77 7.27
N PRO A 26 2.87 11.95 8.55
CA PRO A 26 2.89 13.28 9.18
C PRO A 26 4.33 13.81 9.35
N GLU A 27 5.25 12.97 9.78
CA GLU A 27 6.59 13.41 10.18
C GLU A 27 7.55 13.51 9.00
N TYR A 28 7.61 12.47 8.16
CA TYR A 28 8.62 12.37 7.09
C TYR A 28 8.12 12.88 5.75
N ALA A 29 6.89 12.52 5.36
CA ALA A 29 6.31 12.98 4.10
C ALA A 29 5.61 14.34 4.22
N LYS A 30 5.31 14.81 5.43
CA LYS A 30 4.51 16.02 5.72
C LYS A 30 3.20 16.02 4.91
N CYS A 31 2.60 14.84 4.77
CA CYS A 31 1.40 14.59 3.99
C CYS A 31 0.24 14.14 4.91
N PRO A 32 -0.60 15.06 5.39
CA PRO A 32 -1.71 14.73 6.29
C PRO A 32 -2.92 14.11 5.57
N ASN A 33 -2.98 14.25 4.24
CA ASN A 33 -4.12 13.77 3.45
C ASN A 33 -3.96 12.27 3.17
N PHE A 34 -4.51 11.42 4.03
CA PHE A 34 -4.42 9.97 3.93
C PHE A 34 -5.78 9.34 3.65
N VAL A 35 -5.85 8.50 2.62
CA VAL A 35 -7.07 7.78 2.20
C VAL A 35 -6.89 6.29 2.43
N ASN A 36 -7.78 5.70 3.23
CA ASN A 36 -7.75 4.28 3.57
C ASN A 36 -9.15 3.67 3.46
N ALA A 37 -9.30 2.65 2.60
CA ALA A 37 -10.58 2.00 2.34
C ALA A 37 -11.14 1.29 3.59
N ASP A 38 -10.29 0.68 4.41
CA ASP A 38 -10.71 -0.07 5.60
C ASP A 38 -11.25 0.88 6.67
N LEU A 39 -10.59 2.03 6.87
CA LEU A 39 -11.08 3.07 7.79
C LEU A 39 -12.40 3.70 7.32
N ILE A 40 -12.54 3.94 6.02
CA ILE A 40 -13.80 4.43 5.44
C ILE A 40 -14.91 3.39 5.62
N ALA A 41 -14.65 2.12 5.32
CA ALA A 41 -15.63 1.04 5.50
C ALA A 41 -16.05 0.89 6.96
N GLN A 42 -15.13 0.99 7.90
CA GLN A 42 -15.38 0.96 9.34
C GLN A 42 -16.25 2.15 9.78
N GLY A 43 -15.97 3.34 9.29
CA GLY A 43 -16.78 4.54 9.58
C GLY A 43 -18.21 4.47 9.01
N LEU A 44 -18.38 3.82 7.85
CA LEU A 44 -19.70 3.64 7.22
C LEU A 44 -20.55 2.56 7.88
N ALA A 45 -19.94 1.49 8.34
CA ALA A 45 -20.63 0.34 8.95
C ALA A 45 -19.75 -0.29 10.04
N PRO A 46 -19.69 0.27 11.24
CA PRO A 46 -18.77 -0.18 12.31
C PRO A 46 -18.95 -1.65 12.68
N PHE A 47 -20.18 -2.15 12.64
CA PHE A 47 -20.51 -3.55 12.98
C PHE A 47 -20.49 -4.52 11.80
N GLY A 48 -20.35 -4.03 10.56
CA GLY A 48 -20.35 -4.83 9.34
C GLY A 48 -19.55 -4.20 8.21
N PRO A 49 -18.24 -3.90 8.39
CA PRO A 49 -17.44 -3.15 7.41
C PRO A 49 -17.41 -3.80 6.02
N ARG A 50 -17.57 -5.13 5.95
CA ARG A 50 -17.61 -5.85 4.67
C ARG A 50 -18.76 -5.42 3.77
N ALA A 51 -19.93 -5.13 4.34
CA ALA A 51 -21.08 -4.64 3.59
C ALA A 51 -20.80 -3.25 2.96
N ALA A 52 -19.96 -2.44 3.61
CA ALA A 52 -19.56 -1.12 3.15
C ALA A 52 -18.36 -1.11 2.19
N ALA A 53 -17.68 -2.24 1.97
CA ALA A 53 -16.40 -2.29 1.24
C ALA A 53 -16.49 -1.71 -0.19
N ILE A 54 -17.56 -2.02 -0.93
CA ILE A 54 -17.76 -1.49 -2.29
C ILE A 54 -17.97 0.03 -2.25
N LYS A 55 -18.77 0.53 -1.31
CA LYS A 55 -19.02 1.96 -1.13
C LYS A 55 -17.73 2.68 -0.70
N ALA A 56 -16.98 2.09 0.22
CA ALA A 56 -15.68 2.61 0.64
C ALA A 56 -14.70 2.71 -0.53
N GLY A 57 -14.60 1.68 -1.38
CA GLY A 57 -13.77 1.71 -2.58
C GLY A 57 -14.13 2.84 -3.55
N LYS A 58 -15.44 3.11 -3.75
CA LYS A 58 -15.88 4.25 -4.56
C LYS A 58 -15.48 5.59 -3.95
N LEU A 59 -15.64 5.73 -2.62
CA LEU A 59 -15.26 6.94 -1.89
C LEU A 59 -13.74 7.19 -1.93
N VAL A 60 -12.93 6.13 -1.84
CA VAL A 60 -11.47 6.24 -2.04
C VAL A 60 -11.15 6.86 -3.39
N LEU A 61 -11.72 6.34 -4.48
CA LEU A 61 -11.47 6.86 -5.83
C LEU A 61 -11.98 8.29 -6.00
N GLN A 62 -13.12 8.61 -5.42
CA GLN A 62 -13.64 9.98 -5.39
C GLN A 62 -12.68 10.93 -4.67
N GLN A 63 -12.25 10.58 -3.47
CA GLN A 63 -11.35 11.41 -2.67
C GLN A 63 -9.98 11.62 -3.35
N ILE A 64 -9.43 10.58 -3.98
CA ILE A 64 -8.20 10.70 -4.78
C ILE A 64 -8.39 11.71 -5.91
N ARG A 65 -9.52 11.65 -6.64
CA ARG A 65 -9.82 12.59 -7.72
C ARG A 65 -9.99 14.03 -7.23
N GLU A 66 -10.63 14.21 -6.09
CA GLU A 66 -10.80 15.53 -5.47
C GLU A 66 -9.46 16.15 -5.07
N TYR A 67 -8.58 15.37 -4.41
CA TYR A 67 -7.23 15.84 -4.09
C TYR A 67 -6.43 16.16 -5.35
N ALA A 68 -6.53 15.31 -6.37
CA ALA A 68 -5.87 15.53 -7.65
C ALA A 68 -6.36 16.79 -8.36
N ALA A 69 -7.66 17.05 -8.35
CA ALA A 69 -8.25 18.26 -8.94
C ALA A 69 -7.78 19.54 -8.23
N ARG A 70 -7.58 19.46 -6.91
CA ARG A 70 -7.06 20.57 -6.10
C ARG A 70 -5.54 20.72 -6.18
N GLY A 71 -4.83 19.80 -6.81
CA GLY A 71 -3.37 19.84 -6.96
C GLY A 71 -2.59 19.74 -5.65
N ILE A 72 -3.13 19.07 -4.64
CA ILE A 72 -2.50 18.90 -3.32
C ILE A 72 -1.85 17.53 -3.17
N ASP A 73 -0.88 17.45 -2.26
CA ASP A 73 -0.22 16.19 -1.91
C ASP A 73 -1.18 15.30 -1.13
N PHE A 74 -1.19 14.01 -1.44
CA PHE A 74 -2.00 13.03 -0.73
C PHE A 74 -1.34 11.66 -0.72
N SER A 75 -1.88 10.80 0.12
CA SER A 75 -1.45 9.42 0.25
C SER A 75 -2.63 8.47 0.31
N PHE A 76 -2.43 7.24 -0.08
CA PHE A 76 -3.43 6.20 0.08
C PHE A 76 -2.81 4.82 0.31
N GLU A 77 -3.62 3.95 0.89
CA GLU A 77 -3.24 2.57 1.20
C GLU A 77 -3.86 1.59 0.22
N THR A 78 -3.07 0.56 -0.19
CA THR A 78 -3.54 -0.49 -1.08
C THR A 78 -2.77 -1.80 -0.89
N THR A 79 -3.39 -2.92 -1.27
CA THR A 79 -2.69 -4.22 -1.34
C THR A 79 -1.96 -4.43 -2.68
N LEU A 80 -2.17 -3.58 -3.67
CA LEU A 80 -1.76 -3.76 -5.08
C LEU A 80 -2.21 -5.08 -5.72
N SER A 81 -3.12 -5.80 -5.10
CA SER A 81 -3.63 -7.09 -5.63
C SER A 81 -4.53 -6.94 -6.86
N GLY A 82 -5.01 -5.74 -7.15
CA GLY A 82 -5.75 -5.38 -8.35
C GLY A 82 -4.94 -4.51 -9.31
N LYS A 83 -5.42 -4.40 -10.55
CA LYS A 83 -4.79 -3.58 -11.61
C LYS A 83 -5.44 -2.20 -11.76
N SER A 84 -6.51 -1.92 -11.02
CA SER A 84 -7.33 -0.70 -11.17
C SER A 84 -6.57 0.60 -10.90
N TYR A 85 -5.53 0.57 -10.08
CA TYR A 85 -4.72 1.75 -9.83
C TYR A 85 -3.68 2.05 -10.92
N VAL A 86 -3.38 1.12 -11.84
CA VAL A 86 -2.38 1.35 -12.90
C VAL A 86 -2.78 2.55 -13.76
N SER A 87 -4.00 2.53 -14.35
CA SER A 87 -4.50 3.64 -15.16
C SER A 87 -4.58 4.93 -14.37
N LEU A 88 -5.14 4.88 -13.15
CA LEU A 88 -5.27 6.06 -12.30
C LEU A 88 -3.90 6.71 -12.01
N LEU A 89 -2.88 5.93 -11.65
CA LEU A 89 -1.55 6.44 -11.35
C LEU A 89 -0.86 6.97 -12.62
N THR A 90 -1.06 6.33 -13.77
CA THR A 90 -0.57 6.82 -15.06
C THR A 90 -1.17 8.19 -15.39
N ASP A 91 -2.49 8.34 -15.23
CA ASP A 91 -3.18 9.62 -15.47
C ASP A 91 -2.71 10.73 -14.52
N LEU A 92 -2.48 10.38 -13.24
CA LEU A 92 -1.99 11.33 -12.24
C LEU A 92 -0.55 11.75 -12.53
N LYS A 93 0.28 10.81 -12.97
CA LYS A 93 1.65 11.12 -13.43
C LYS A 93 1.65 12.08 -14.63
N ALA A 94 0.77 11.84 -15.61
CA ALA A 94 0.60 12.75 -16.74
C ALA A 94 0.11 14.16 -16.33
N LYS A 95 -0.57 14.28 -15.18
CA LYS A 95 -0.98 15.56 -14.56
C LYS A 95 0.13 16.21 -13.71
N GLY A 96 1.35 15.68 -13.75
CA GLY A 96 2.54 16.25 -13.11
C GLY A 96 2.71 15.86 -11.62
N TYR A 97 2.11 14.76 -11.18
CA TYR A 97 2.38 14.19 -9.88
C TYR A 97 3.64 13.33 -9.89
N SER A 98 4.48 13.49 -8.87
CA SER A 98 5.54 12.54 -8.54
C SER A 98 4.98 11.41 -7.70
N LEU A 99 5.26 10.17 -8.09
CA LEU A 99 4.72 8.96 -7.46
C LEU A 99 5.78 8.29 -6.58
N HIS A 100 5.45 8.08 -5.30
CA HIS A 100 6.33 7.47 -4.30
C HIS A 100 5.65 6.24 -3.70
N LEU A 101 6.34 5.08 -3.68
CA LEU A 101 5.79 3.84 -3.15
C LEU A 101 6.60 3.35 -1.95
N PHE A 102 5.89 2.95 -0.90
CA PHE A 102 6.43 2.24 0.26
C PHE A 102 5.76 0.88 0.33
N PHE A 103 6.49 -0.17 -0.02
CA PHE A 103 5.96 -1.53 0.00
C PHE A 103 6.40 -2.25 1.27
N LEU A 104 5.45 -2.63 2.11
CA LEU A 104 5.68 -3.38 3.33
C LEU A 104 5.46 -4.87 3.07
N TRP A 105 6.57 -5.58 2.90
CA TRP A 105 6.56 -7.03 2.72
C TRP A 105 6.58 -7.76 4.06
N ILE A 106 6.01 -8.94 4.09
CA ILE A 106 6.11 -9.93 5.16
C ILE A 106 6.29 -11.32 4.52
N PRO A 107 6.93 -12.29 5.21
CA PRO A 107 7.39 -13.53 4.57
C PRO A 107 6.28 -14.49 4.16
N THR A 108 5.17 -14.55 4.88
CA THR A 108 4.14 -15.55 4.64
C THR A 108 2.72 -15.00 4.81
N PRO A 109 1.74 -15.55 4.09
CA PRO A 109 0.33 -15.23 4.31
C PRO A 109 -0.18 -15.72 5.69
N GLU A 110 0.45 -16.72 6.29
CA GLU A 110 0.12 -17.21 7.64
C GLU A 110 0.42 -16.16 8.70
N LEU A 111 1.56 -15.46 8.59
CA LEU A 111 1.87 -14.32 9.47
C LEU A 111 0.85 -13.19 9.30
N ALA A 112 0.43 -12.92 8.06
CA ALA A 112 -0.63 -11.97 7.76
C ALA A 112 -1.94 -12.33 8.46
N ILE A 113 -2.35 -13.62 8.36
CA ILE A 113 -3.59 -14.14 8.95
C ILE A 113 -3.51 -14.07 10.49
N ALA A 114 -2.38 -14.43 11.09
CA ALA A 114 -2.19 -14.35 12.55
C ALA A 114 -2.38 -12.91 13.05
N ARG A 115 -1.71 -11.93 12.42
CA ARG A 115 -1.84 -10.51 12.78
C ARG A 115 -3.25 -9.96 12.56
N ILE A 116 -3.96 -10.44 11.54
CA ILE A 116 -5.37 -10.05 11.33
C ILE A 116 -6.25 -10.59 12.45
N LYS A 117 -6.02 -11.84 12.92
CA LYS A 117 -6.77 -12.41 14.05
C LYS A 117 -6.56 -11.60 15.32
N GLU A 118 -5.32 -11.24 15.65
CA GLU A 118 -4.99 -10.39 16.80
C GLU A 118 -5.72 -9.04 16.71
N ARG A 119 -5.62 -8.37 15.57
CA ARG A 119 -6.31 -7.10 15.32
C ARG A 119 -7.83 -7.20 15.44
N VAL A 120 -8.43 -8.30 14.99
CA VAL A 120 -9.89 -8.53 15.11
C VAL A 120 -10.30 -8.71 16.57
N ALA A 121 -9.48 -9.36 17.40
CA ALA A 121 -9.72 -9.47 18.84
C ALA A 121 -9.71 -8.08 19.53
N GLU A 122 -9.01 -7.11 18.96
CA GLU A 122 -8.95 -5.70 19.39
C GLU A 122 -10.03 -4.81 18.74
N GLY A 123 -11.03 -5.40 18.05
CA GLY A 123 -12.11 -4.66 17.38
C GLY A 123 -11.79 -4.18 15.96
N GLY A 124 -10.70 -4.63 15.36
CA GLY A 124 -10.31 -4.25 14.01
C GLY A 124 -11.03 -5.02 12.90
N HIS A 125 -10.78 -4.61 11.66
CA HIS A 125 -11.43 -5.15 10.47
C HIS A 125 -11.00 -6.60 10.15
N TYR A 126 -11.98 -7.49 9.97
CA TYR A 126 -11.78 -8.88 9.54
C TYR A 126 -11.59 -8.99 8.04
N VAL A 127 -10.62 -9.81 7.61
CA VAL A 127 -10.42 -10.21 6.21
C VAL A 127 -10.38 -11.74 6.14
N PRO A 128 -11.17 -12.39 5.28
CA PRO A 128 -11.15 -13.84 5.10
C PRO A 128 -9.75 -14.35 4.73
N ALA A 129 -9.33 -15.47 5.32
CA ALA A 129 -8.00 -16.03 5.09
C ALA A 129 -7.70 -16.34 3.61
N GLU A 130 -8.72 -16.79 2.87
CA GLU A 130 -8.63 -17.03 1.43
C GLU A 130 -8.31 -15.74 0.66
N ASP A 131 -8.98 -14.63 1.00
CA ASP A 131 -8.72 -13.33 0.40
C ASP A 131 -7.30 -12.83 0.75
N VAL A 132 -6.84 -13.07 1.98
CA VAL A 132 -5.47 -12.73 2.40
C VAL A 132 -4.45 -13.45 1.53
N ARG A 133 -4.57 -14.79 1.39
CA ARG A 133 -3.65 -15.59 0.56
C ARG A 133 -3.66 -15.15 -0.90
N ARG A 134 -4.84 -15.01 -1.48
CA ARG A 134 -5.00 -14.56 -2.87
C ARG A 134 -4.36 -13.18 -3.11
N ARG A 135 -4.61 -12.22 -2.21
CA ARG A 135 -4.09 -10.86 -2.33
C ARG A 135 -2.60 -10.79 -2.04
N PHE A 136 -2.09 -11.67 -1.19
CA PHE A 136 -0.67 -11.76 -0.85
C PHE A 136 0.15 -12.06 -2.11
N VAL A 137 -0.13 -13.14 -2.80
CA VAL A 137 0.57 -13.52 -4.04
C VAL A 137 0.41 -12.45 -5.11
N ARG A 138 -0.83 -12.03 -5.40
CA ARG A 138 -1.10 -11.03 -6.44
C ARG A 138 -0.44 -9.67 -6.16
N GLY A 139 -0.37 -9.25 -4.90
CA GLY A 139 0.24 -7.98 -4.52
C GLY A 139 1.73 -7.94 -4.84
N ILE A 140 2.46 -9.00 -4.58
CA ILE A 140 3.90 -9.12 -4.85
C ILE A 140 4.15 -9.19 -6.37
N SER A 141 3.43 -10.07 -7.09
CA SER A 141 3.54 -10.17 -8.55
C SER A 141 3.21 -8.84 -9.25
N ASN A 142 2.11 -8.19 -8.89
CA ASN A 142 1.73 -6.92 -9.47
C ASN A 142 2.73 -5.80 -9.13
N PHE A 143 3.29 -5.78 -7.90
CA PHE A 143 4.32 -4.81 -7.54
C PHE A 143 5.46 -4.87 -8.54
N SER A 144 6.05 -6.03 -8.77
CA SER A 144 7.20 -6.19 -9.67
C SER A 144 6.85 -5.98 -11.14
N ALA A 145 5.71 -6.54 -11.61
CA ALA A 145 5.40 -6.56 -13.04
C ALA A 145 4.73 -5.28 -13.55
N LEU A 146 3.91 -4.61 -12.72
CA LEU A 146 3.02 -3.54 -13.17
C LEU A 146 3.28 -2.21 -12.49
N TYR A 147 3.54 -2.24 -11.17
CA TYR A 147 3.56 -1.01 -10.39
C TYR A 147 4.95 -0.41 -10.24
N GLU A 148 6.00 -1.23 -10.04
CA GLU A 148 7.37 -0.74 -9.88
C GLU A 148 7.80 0.25 -10.97
N PRO A 149 7.54 0.03 -12.27
CA PRO A 149 7.95 0.95 -13.33
C PRO A 149 7.24 2.31 -13.30
N LEU A 150 6.02 2.38 -12.73
CA LEU A 150 5.23 3.62 -12.71
C LEU A 150 5.78 4.65 -11.72
N PHE A 151 6.38 4.19 -10.63
CA PHE A 151 6.81 5.07 -9.55
C PHE A 151 8.14 5.76 -9.84
N ASP A 152 8.27 7.02 -9.44
CA ASP A 152 9.52 7.80 -9.57
C ASP A 152 10.52 7.36 -8.48
N SER A 153 10.01 6.98 -7.32
CA SER A 153 10.80 6.31 -6.29
C SER A 153 9.99 5.25 -5.55
N TRP A 154 10.67 4.23 -5.06
CA TRP A 154 10.06 3.24 -4.18
C TRP A 154 11.03 2.71 -3.13
N MET A 155 10.48 2.25 -2.02
CA MET A 155 11.19 1.56 -0.95
C MET A 155 10.44 0.28 -0.60
N LEU A 156 11.18 -0.82 -0.50
CA LEU A 156 10.69 -2.14 -0.11
C LEU A 156 11.24 -2.47 1.28
N PHE A 157 10.34 -2.75 2.22
CA PHE A 157 10.68 -3.05 3.61
C PHE A 157 10.24 -4.45 3.99
N ASP A 158 11.09 -5.14 4.77
CA ASP A 158 10.65 -6.25 5.62
C ASP A 158 9.98 -5.69 6.87
N ASN A 159 8.68 -5.93 7.00
CA ASN A 159 7.88 -5.54 8.16
C ASN A 159 7.41 -6.76 8.96
N SER A 160 8.21 -7.83 8.96
CA SER A 160 7.93 -9.04 9.74
C SER A 160 8.18 -8.86 11.23
N LYS A 161 9.00 -7.89 11.61
CA LYS A 161 9.42 -7.59 12.99
C LYS A 161 8.78 -6.29 13.51
N ALA A 162 9.18 -5.90 14.72
CA ALA A 162 8.66 -4.69 15.38
C ALA A 162 8.98 -3.37 14.64
N LYS A 163 10.08 -3.34 13.89
CA LYS A 163 10.46 -2.16 13.09
C LYS A 163 10.67 -2.58 11.64
N PRO A 164 10.21 -1.76 10.66
CA PRO A 164 10.48 -1.99 9.25
C PRO A 164 11.98 -1.95 8.97
N VAL A 165 12.48 -2.93 8.22
CA VAL A 165 13.89 -3.00 7.79
C VAL A 165 13.94 -2.85 6.27
N LEU A 166 14.74 -1.91 5.76
CA LEU A 166 14.88 -1.68 4.33
C LEU A 166 15.53 -2.87 3.64
N ILE A 167 14.88 -3.40 2.60
CA ILE A 167 15.40 -4.48 1.75
C ILE A 167 16.03 -3.89 0.49
N SER A 168 15.30 -3.00 -0.18
CA SER A 168 15.74 -2.37 -1.43
C SER A 168 15.02 -1.05 -1.64
N LYS A 169 15.63 -0.16 -2.40
CA LYS A 169 15.01 1.12 -2.81
C LYS A 169 15.41 1.46 -4.24
N ARG A 170 14.59 2.30 -4.88
CA ARG A 170 14.91 2.96 -6.15
C ARG A 170 14.62 4.44 -6.05
N ARG A 171 15.57 5.25 -6.49
CA ARG A 171 15.41 6.70 -6.59
C ARG A 171 16.21 7.20 -7.78
N ASN A 172 15.66 8.12 -8.56
CA ASN A 172 16.30 8.72 -9.75
C ASN A 172 16.82 7.66 -10.74
N GLY A 173 16.07 6.58 -10.95
CA GLY A 173 16.45 5.48 -11.83
C GLY A 173 17.45 4.47 -11.26
N HIS A 174 18.14 4.79 -10.16
CA HIS A 174 19.11 3.91 -9.53
C HIS A 174 18.46 3.03 -8.49
N ARG A 175 18.66 1.70 -8.60
CA ARG A 175 18.26 0.70 -7.61
C ARG A 175 19.44 0.38 -6.70
N GLU A 176 19.16 0.33 -5.41
CA GLU A 176 20.08 -0.14 -4.37
C GLU A 176 19.42 -1.31 -3.64
N VAL A 177 20.14 -2.42 -3.52
CA VAL A 177 19.69 -3.59 -2.75
C VAL A 177 20.51 -3.65 -1.48
N VAL A 178 19.82 -3.57 -0.33
CA VAL A 178 20.43 -3.60 1.01
C VAL A 178 20.51 -5.02 1.56
N ASN A 179 19.51 -5.85 1.21
CA ASN A 179 19.44 -7.25 1.61
C ASN A 179 19.20 -8.14 0.39
N GLU A 180 20.29 -8.60 -0.22
CA GLU A 180 20.27 -9.42 -1.44
C GLU A 180 19.49 -10.72 -1.27
N LYS A 181 19.62 -11.40 -0.12
CA LYS A 181 18.94 -12.68 0.14
C LYS A 181 17.43 -12.52 0.16
N LEU A 182 16.90 -11.54 0.93
CA LEU A 182 15.47 -11.28 0.98
C LEU A 182 14.93 -10.74 -0.35
N PHE A 183 15.70 -9.91 -1.03
CA PHE A 183 15.31 -9.39 -2.33
C PHE A 183 15.16 -10.52 -3.37
N ALA A 184 16.07 -11.48 -3.42
CA ALA A 184 15.98 -12.64 -4.29
C ALA A 184 14.71 -13.48 -4.01
N VAL A 185 14.44 -13.79 -2.73
CA VAL A 185 13.20 -14.50 -2.32
C VAL A 185 11.95 -13.79 -2.80
N ILE A 186 11.90 -12.47 -2.68
CA ILE A 186 10.74 -11.69 -3.10
C ILE A 186 10.59 -11.71 -4.62
N GLN A 187 11.70 -11.62 -5.37
CA GLN A 187 11.68 -11.70 -6.82
C GLN A 187 11.21 -13.07 -7.32
N GLU A 188 11.63 -14.16 -6.69
CA GLU A 188 11.14 -15.52 -7.00
C GLU A 188 9.63 -15.63 -6.74
N SER A 189 9.18 -15.16 -5.58
CA SER A 189 7.74 -15.16 -5.23
C SER A 189 6.89 -14.29 -6.17
N ALA A 190 7.48 -13.31 -6.84
CA ALA A 190 6.78 -12.48 -7.81
C ALA A 190 6.60 -13.15 -9.18
N ARG A 191 7.39 -14.18 -9.49
CA ARG A 191 7.35 -14.93 -10.76
C ARG A 191 6.45 -16.16 -10.70
N SER A 192 6.14 -16.65 -9.49
CA SER A 192 5.25 -17.79 -9.24
C SER A 192 3.78 -17.37 -9.30
#